data_732e152aa98573a65e8c8e403b8bf136
#
_entry.id   732e152aa98573a65e8c8e403b8bf136
#
_cell.length_a   1.000
_cell.length_b   1.000
_cell.length_c   1.000
_cell.angle_alpha   90.00
_cell.angle_beta   90.00
_cell.angle_gamma   90.00
#
_symmetry.space_group_name_H-M   'P 1'
#
loop_
_entity.id
_entity.type
_entity.pdbx_description
1 polymer ?
#
loop_
_entity_poly.entity_id
_entity_poly.type
_entity_poly.pdbx_seq_one_letter_code
_entity_poly.pdbx_strand_id
1 'polypeptide(L)'
;MATLHNSEVSIRTVVLRKAIPLTKELRFHTDIRSNKWKELQESNTIGVLFYDPSTRVQIRVKGKAILHFNDEMTSEAWQKTTLSSRRCYLSLASPSSFSAIPTSGLSDEIEHEKFTLVQSEVGAQNFGIVSIQVDTIEWLWLNHAGHRRAFFDYVNNSYSWMIP
;
A
#
# COMPACT_ATOMS: atom_id res chain seq x y z
N MET A 1 -0.15 -5.52 4.65
CA MET A 1 0.84 -5.68 3.57
C MET A 1 2.15 -6.14 4.17
N ALA A 2 2.82 -7.07 3.52
CA ALA A 2 4.13 -7.62 3.89
C ALA A 2 5.12 -7.45 2.73
N THR A 3 6.34 -7.06 3.06
CA THR A 3 7.50 -6.97 2.17
C THR A 3 8.66 -7.77 2.76
N LEU A 4 9.61 -8.15 1.93
CA LEU A 4 10.78 -8.92 2.34
C LEU A 4 12.03 -8.07 2.14
N HIS A 5 12.90 -8.03 3.14
CA HIS A 5 14.21 -7.38 3.08
C HIS A 5 15.21 -8.19 3.89
N ASN A 6 16.34 -8.59 3.29
CA ASN A 6 17.38 -9.40 3.94
C ASN A 6 16.84 -10.65 4.68
N SER A 7 15.87 -11.34 4.08
CA SER A 7 15.16 -12.49 4.67
C SER A 7 14.28 -12.17 5.88
N GLU A 8 14.12 -10.90 6.23
CA GLU A 8 13.20 -10.44 7.26
C GLU A 8 11.88 -9.97 6.65
N VAL A 9 10.79 -10.27 7.34
CA VAL A 9 9.44 -9.86 6.93
C VAL A 9 9.04 -8.58 7.66
N SER A 10 8.81 -7.52 6.91
CA SER A 10 8.25 -6.27 7.43
C SER A 10 6.74 -6.19 7.14
N ILE A 11 5.93 -5.94 8.19
CA ILE A 11 4.46 -5.89 8.08
C ILE A 11 3.95 -4.50 8.48
N ARG A 12 3.02 -3.95 7.69
CA ARG A 12 2.35 -2.67 7.98
C ARG A 12 0.98 -2.60 7.31
N THR A 13 0.13 -1.73 7.83
CA THR A 13 -1.12 -1.36 7.17
C THR A 13 -0.86 -0.33 6.08
N VAL A 14 -1.56 -0.45 4.96
CA VAL A 14 -1.61 0.53 3.87
C VAL A 14 -3.06 0.73 3.43
N VAL A 15 -3.36 1.90 2.87
CA VAL A 15 -4.69 2.19 2.34
C VAL A 15 -4.74 1.80 0.87
N LEU A 16 -5.60 0.84 0.53
CA LEU A 16 -5.88 0.52 -0.87
C LEU A 16 -6.55 1.73 -1.54
N ARG A 17 -5.96 2.21 -2.63
CA ARG A 17 -6.46 3.37 -3.38
C ARG A 17 -7.22 2.96 -4.63
N LYS A 18 -6.82 1.88 -5.27
CA LYS A 18 -7.47 1.37 -6.48
C LYS A 18 -7.35 -0.14 -6.57
N ALA A 19 -8.40 -0.78 -7.02
CA ALA A 19 -8.40 -2.16 -7.49
C ALA A 19 -8.89 -2.15 -8.94
N ILE A 20 -8.17 -2.80 -9.83
CA ILE A 20 -8.46 -2.84 -11.27
C ILE A 20 -8.61 -4.32 -11.68
N PRO A 21 -9.83 -4.86 -11.66
CA PRO A 21 -10.06 -6.28 -11.91
C PRO A 21 -9.59 -6.75 -13.29
N LEU A 22 -9.75 -5.89 -14.29
CA LEU A 22 -9.40 -6.22 -15.68
C LEU A 22 -7.91 -6.55 -15.85
N THR A 23 -7.04 -5.76 -15.20
CA THR A 23 -5.59 -5.97 -15.23
C THR A 23 -5.08 -6.73 -14.01
N LYS A 24 -5.97 -7.12 -13.07
CA LYS A 24 -5.62 -7.79 -11.81
C LYS A 24 -4.59 -6.98 -11.02
N GLU A 25 -4.83 -5.69 -10.89
CA GLU A 25 -3.89 -4.75 -10.30
C GLU A 25 -4.49 -4.10 -9.06
N LEU A 26 -3.66 -3.95 -8.02
CA LEU A 26 -3.97 -3.18 -6.82
C LEU A 26 -3.00 -2.01 -6.72
N ARG A 27 -3.46 -0.84 -6.25
CA ARG A 27 -2.61 0.34 -6.05
C ARG A 27 -2.76 0.92 -4.66
N PHE A 28 -1.63 1.34 -4.10
CA PHE A 28 -1.61 2.19 -2.90
C PHE A 28 -0.57 3.30 -3.05
N HIS A 29 -0.77 4.38 -2.29
CA HIS A 29 0.14 5.52 -2.28
C HIS A 29 1.13 5.38 -1.12
N THR A 30 2.35 5.88 -1.30
CA THR A 30 3.39 5.83 -0.29
C THR A 30 4.37 7.00 -0.41
N ASP A 31 5.05 7.30 0.68
CA ASP A 31 6.23 8.16 0.64
C ASP A 31 7.42 7.33 0.12
N ILE A 32 8.10 7.82 -0.90
CA ILE A 32 9.25 7.16 -1.54
C ILE A 32 10.47 7.05 -0.61
N ARG A 33 10.52 7.86 0.44
CA ARG A 33 11.60 7.83 1.44
C ARG A 33 11.39 6.73 2.49
N SER A 34 10.22 6.07 2.48
CA SER A 34 9.86 5.05 3.49
C SER A 34 10.65 3.74 3.30
N ASN A 35 10.84 2.99 4.38
CA ASN A 35 11.51 1.70 4.33
C ASN A 35 10.87 0.74 3.33
N LYS A 36 9.52 0.68 3.26
CA LYS A 36 8.80 -0.18 2.32
C LYS A 36 9.15 0.10 0.84
N TRP A 37 9.45 1.36 0.51
CA TRP A 37 9.87 1.73 -0.84
C TRP A 37 11.24 1.14 -1.17
N LYS A 38 12.19 1.28 -0.26
CA LYS A 38 13.54 0.71 -0.38
C LYS A 38 13.50 -0.82 -0.44
N GLU A 39 12.73 -1.45 0.44
CA GLU A 39 12.51 -2.89 0.48
C GLU A 39 11.96 -3.42 -0.87
N LEU A 40 11.01 -2.69 -1.48
CA LEU A 40 10.41 -3.05 -2.76
C LEU A 40 11.34 -2.77 -3.97
N GLN A 41 12.30 -1.86 -3.85
CA GLN A 41 13.36 -1.68 -4.84
C GLN A 41 14.32 -2.88 -4.88
N GLU A 42 14.60 -3.48 -3.73
CA GLU A 42 15.48 -4.65 -3.61
C GLU A 42 14.74 -5.95 -3.96
N SER A 43 13.51 -6.10 -3.48
CA SER A 43 12.68 -7.27 -3.75
C SER A 43 11.24 -6.85 -4.03
N ASN A 44 10.81 -7.03 -5.26
CA ASN A 44 9.46 -6.67 -5.67
C ASN A 44 8.37 -7.67 -5.24
N THR A 45 8.73 -8.72 -4.49
CA THR A 45 7.76 -9.69 -3.98
C THR A 45 6.97 -9.09 -2.83
N ILE A 46 5.64 -9.19 -2.91
CA ILE A 46 4.72 -8.55 -1.97
C ILE A 46 3.55 -9.46 -1.61
N GLY A 47 3.17 -9.43 -0.33
CA GLY A 47 1.96 -10.07 0.17
C GLY A 47 1.00 -9.03 0.77
N VAL A 48 -0.29 -9.18 0.51
CA VAL A 48 -1.33 -8.33 1.09
C VAL A 48 -2.43 -9.18 1.71
N LEU A 49 -2.86 -8.76 2.90
CA LEU A 49 -3.99 -9.34 3.60
C LEU A 49 -5.10 -8.30 3.71
N PHE A 50 -6.30 -8.68 3.29
CA PHE A 50 -7.54 -7.98 3.58
C PHE A 50 -8.39 -8.85 4.49
N TYR A 51 -9.11 -8.20 5.40
CA TYR A 51 -10.10 -8.85 6.24
C TYR A 51 -11.31 -7.95 6.43
N ASP A 52 -12.47 -8.49 6.13
CA ASP A 52 -13.75 -7.85 6.40
C ASP A 52 -14.44 -8.59 7.55
N PRO A 53 -14.53 -7.97 8.74
CA PRO A 53 -15.17 -8.59 9.89
C PRO A 53 -16.68 -8.75 9.73
N SER A 54 -17.33 -7.97 8.88
CA SER A 54 -18.77 -8.03 8.66
C SER A 54 -19.18 -9.27 7.88
N THR A 55 -18.45 -9.62 6.86
CA THR A 55 -18.66 -10.82 6.03
C THR A 55 -17.82 -12.00 6.51
N ARG A 56 -16.87 -11.77 7.41
CA ARG A 56 -15.88 -12.75 7.89
C ARG A 56 -15.03 -13.33 6.74
N VAL A 57 -14.77 -12.51 5.74
CA VAL A 57 -13.96 -12.88 4.58
C VAL A 57 -12.54 -12.36 4.74
N GLN A 58 -11.58 -13.26 4.57
CA GLN A 58 -10.17 -12.95 4.45
C GLN A 58 -9.71 -13.17 3.01
N ILE A 59 -8.97 -12.20 2.47
CA ILE A 59 -8.35 -12.31 1.16
C ILE A 59 -6.84 -12.13 1.33
N ARG A 60 -6.07 -13.14 0.90
CA ARG A 60 -4.61 -13.05 0.81
C ARG A 60 -4.23 -12.90 -0.65
N VAL A 61 -3.41 -11.92 -0.94
CA VAL A 61 -2.89 -11.64 -2.28
C VAL A 61 -1.39 -11.81 -2.26
N LYS A 62 -0.84 -12.48 -3.27
CA LYS A 62 0.59 -12.46 -3.59
C LYS A 62 0.77 -11.87 -4.98
N GLY A 63 1.86 -11.16 -5.18
CA GLY A 63 2.13 -10.55 -6.47
C GLY A 63 3.49 -9.86 -6.52
N LYS A 64 3.66 -9.08 -7.59
CA LYS A 64 4.86 -8.30 -7.85
C LYS A 64 4.54 -6.82 -7.80
N ALA A 65 5.35 -6.08 -7.06
CA ALA A 65 5.25 -4.64 -6.98
C ALA A 65 5.96 -3.97 -8.15
N ILE A 66 5.35 -2.91 -8.67
CA ILE A 66 5.90 -1.98 -9.64
C ILE A 66 5.86 -0.61 -8.98
N LEU A 67 7.00 0.06 -8.92
CA LEU A 67 7.16 1.35 -8.28
C LEU A 67 7.01 2.47 -9.31
N HIS A 68 6.14 3.43 -9.04
CA HIS A 68 5.91 4.60 -9.87
C HIS A 68 6.30 5.86 -9.10
N PHE A 69 7.17 6.64 -9.69
CA PHE A 69 7.64 7.90 -9.15
C PHE A 69 8.01 8.86 -10.27
N ASN A 70 7.58 10.09 -10.17
CA ASN A 70 7.84 11.15 -11.14
C ASN A 70 7.46 10.78 -12.59
N ASP A 71 6.33 10.10 -12.72
CA ASP A 71 5.71 9.69 -13.98
C ASP A 71 4.27 10.25 -14.12
N GLU A 72 3.64 10.00 -15.25
CA GLU A 72 2.28 10.46 -15.54
C GLU A 72 1.28 9.91 -14.52
N MET A 73 1.42 8.64 -14.13
CA MET A 73 0.54 8.00 -13.15
C MET A 73 0.59 8.68 -11.78
N THR A 74 1.80 9.00 -11.31
CA THR A 74 1.99 9.70 -10.04
C THR A 74 1.48 11.14 -10.11
N SER A 75 1.71 11.83 -11.22
CA SER A 75 1.24 13.21 -11.45
C SER A 75 -0.28 13.30 -11.43
N GLU A 76 -0.97 12.41 -12.17
CA GLU A 76 -2.45 12.34 -12.17
C GLU A 76 -3.02 12.01 -10.80
N ALA A 77 -2.41 11.05 -10.09
CA ALA A 77 -2.87 10.65 -8.77
C ALA A 77 -2.66 11.76 -7.74
N TRP A 78 -1.52 12.47 -7.81
CA TRP A 78 -1.26 13.62 -6.95
C TRP A 78 -2.31 14.71 -7.10
N GLN A 79 -2.66 15.08 -8.34
CA GLN A 79 -3.71 16.07 -8.61
C GLN A 79 -5.06 15.69 -8.00
N LYS A 80 -5.39 14.40 -7.98
CA LYS A 80 -6.64 13.86 -7.42
C LYS A 80 -6.57 13.63 -5.90
N THR A 81 -5.38 13.72 -5.30
CA THR A 81 -5.19 13.48 -3.87
C THR A 81 -5.70 14.68 -3.06
N THR A 82 -6.55 14.41 -2.07
CA THR A 82 -7.13 15.45 -1.20
C THR A 82 -6.05 16.16 -0.40
N LEU A 83 -6.29 17.42 -0.05
CA LEU A 83 -5.35 18.23 0.72
C LEU A 83 -4.97 17.56 2.06
N SER A 84 -5.94 16.97 2.75
CA SER A 84 -5.69 16.22 3.99
C SER A 84 -4.77 15.00 3.79
N SER A 85 -4.90 14.31 2.67
CA SER A 85 -4.02 13.17 2.34
C SER A 85 -2.63 13.61 1.90
N ARG A 86 -2.49 14.80 1.28
CA ARG A 86 -1.18 15.35 0.91
C ARG A 86 -0.30 15.68 2.11
N ARG A 87 -0.92 15.99 3.27
CA ARG A 87 -0.21 16.25 4.53
C ARG A 87 0.80 15.17 4.88
N CYS A 88 0.50 13.91 4.61
CA CYS A 88 1.39 12.78 4.91
C CYS A 88 2.75 12.83 4.18
N TYR A 89 2.85 13.62 3.10
CA TYR A 89 4.06 13.76 2.28
C TYR A 89 4.84 15.04 2.59
N LEU A 90 4.39 15.86 3.55
CA LEU A 90 5.01 17.12 3.95
C LEU A 90 5.96 16.98 5.13
N SER A 91 6.11 15.78 5.68
CA SER A 91 7.05 15.52 6.77
C SER A 91 8.47 15.88 6.37
N LEU A 92 9.17 16.60 7.25
CA LEU A 92 10.55 17.07 7.04
C LEU A 92 11.53 15.89 7.03
N ALA A 93 11.29 14.91 7.90
CA ALA A 93 12.06 13.67 7.96
C ALA A 93 11.35 12.53 7.21
N SER A 94 12.11 11.52 6.79
CA SER A 94 11.54 10.32 6.16
C SER A 94 10.70 9.52 7.17
N PRO A 95 9.63 8.85 6.73
CA PRO A 95 8.86 7.97 7.60
C PRO A 95 9.75 6.91 8.25
N SER A 96 9.49 6.62 9.53
CA SER A 96 10.27 5.70 10.38
C SER A 96 11.66 6.19 10.80
N SER A 97 11.97 7.47 10.62
CA SER A 97 13.15 8.09 11.26
C SER A 97 12.99 8.12 12.78
N PHE A 98 14.09 7.92 13.49
CA PHE A 98 14.09 8.04 14.95
C PHE A 98 13.95 9.50 15.38
N SER A 99 13.23 9.74 16.47
CA SER A 99 13.09 11.04 17.12
C SER A 99 13.25 10.87 18.64
N ALA A 100 13.84 11.85 19.29
CA ALA A 100 13.98 11.87 20.75
C ALA A 100 12.66 12.22 21.47
N ILE A 101 11.70 12.80 20.75
CA ILE A 101 10.39 13.20 21.28
C ILE A 101 9.28 12.75 20.35
N PRO A 102 8.04 12.57 20.84
CA PRO A 102 6.89 12.36 19.99
C PRO A 102 6.70 13.53 19.01
N THR A 103 6.62 13.23 17.70
CA THR A 103 6.47 14.25 16.66
C THR A 103 5.75 13.66 15.46
N SER A 104 5.00 14.50 14.73
CA SER A 104 4.44 14.18 13.42
C SER A 104 5.50 14.28 12.31
N GLY A 105 6.63 14.96 12.59
CA GLY A 105 7.64 15.31 11.60
C GLY A 105 7.24 16.45 10.66
N LEU A 106 6.07 17.05 10.86
CA LEU A 106 5.62 18.23 10.10
C LEU A 106 6.24 19.51 10.69
N SER A 107 6.28 20.60 9.91
CA SER A 107 6.54 21.92 10.47
C SER A 107 5.33 22.39 11.29
N ASP A 108 5.56 23.30 12.26
CA ASP A 108 4.49 23.83 13.12
C ASP A 108 3.35 24.45 12.31
N GLU A 109 3.66 25.14 11.22
CA GLU A 109 2.66 25.71 10.31
C GLU A 109 1.74 24.64 9.70
N ILE A 110 2.32 23.53 9.22
CA ILE A 110 1.56 22.45 8.59
C ILE A 110 0.80 21.61 9.62
N GLU A 111 1.32 21.49 10.83
CA GLU A 111 0.71 20.68 11.89
C GLU A 111 -0.50 21.36 12.50
N HIS A 112 -0.36 22.66 12.83
CA HIS A 112 -1.37 23.39 13.64
C HIS A 112 -2.24 24.33 12.82
N GLU A 113 -1.86 24.69 11.60
CA GLU A 113 -2.58 25.63 10.76
C GLU A 113 -3.25 24.95 9.54
N LYS A 114 -4.13 25.71 8.88
CA LYS A 114 -4.68 25.30 7.59
C LYS A 114 -3.67 25.65 6.50
N PHE A 115 -3.13 24.65 5.86
CA PHE A 115 -2.27 24.84 4.70
C PHE A 115 -3.05 24.79 3.39
N THR A 116 -2.52 25.48 2.38
CA THR A 116 -3.14 25.62 1.06
C THR A 116 -2.72 24.51 0.11
N LEU A 117 -3.41 24.41 -1.02
CA LEU A 117 -3.03 23.51 -2.10
C LEU A 117 -1.62 23.79 -2.60
N VAL A 118 -1.27 25.10 -2.77
CA VAL A 118 0.06 25.54 -3.22
C VAL A 118 1.14 25.09 -2.24
N GLN A 119 0.95 25.29 -0.95
CA GLN A 119 1.90 24.82 0.07
C GLN A 119 2.04 23.30 0.09
N SER A 120 1.00 22.56 -0.33
CA SER A 120 1.07 21.11 -0.38
C SER A 120 1.90 20.57 -1.54
N GLU A 121 2.15 21.37 -2.60
CA GLU A 121 2.83 20.88 -3.81
C GLU A 121 4.26 20.39 -3.55
N VAL A 122 4.92 20.93 -2.53
CA VAL A 122 6.26 20.44 -2.14
C VAL A 122 6.25 18.96 -1.73
N GLY A 123 5.10 18.41 -1.31
CA GLY A 123 4.95 17.00 -0.98
C GLY A 123 4.98 16.07 -2.19
N ALA A 124 4.75 16.59 -3.40
CA ALA A 124 4.75 15.78 -4.62
C ALA A 124 6.10 15.06 -4.85
N GLN A 125 7.21 15.69 -4.47
CA GLN A 125 8.54 15.10 -4.55
C GLN A 125 8.72 13.84 -3.67
N ASN A 126 7.86 13.64 -2.70
CA ASN A 126 7.89 12.48 -1.80
C ASN A 126 6.81 11.44 -2.15
N PHE A 127 5.92 11.77 -3.09
CA PHE A 127 4.77 10.95 -3.43
C PHE A 127 5.14 9.87 -4.44
N GLY A 128 4.81 8.64 -4.12
CA GLY A 128 4.96 7.49 -5.01
C GLY A 128 3.74 6.58 -4.97
N ILE A 129 3.61 5.77 -6.00
CA ILE A 129 2.58 4.74 -6.12
C ILE A 129 3.25 3.38 -6.20
N VAL A 130 2.71 2.42 -5.48
CA VAL A 130 3.03 1.01 -5.66
C VAL A 130 1.83 0.35 -6.33
N SER A 131 2.03 -0.11 -7.55
CA SER A 131 1.13 -1.02 -8.25
C SER A 131 1.54 -2.45 -7.94
N ILE A 132 0.56 -3.30 -7.65
CA ILE A 132 0.77 -4.73 -7.40
C ILE A 132 0.12 -5.47 -8.55
N GLN A 133 0.93 -6.12 -9.39
CA GLN A 133 0.43 -7.12 -10.31
C GLN A 133 0.15 -8.39 -9.52
N VAL A 134 -1.11 -8.80 -9.48
CA VAL A 134 -1.56 -9.95 -8.68
C VAL A 134 -1.21 -11.25 -9.38
N ASP A 135 -0.44 -12.10 -8.71
CA ASP A 135 -0.13 -13.46 -9.17
C ASP A 135 -1.17 -14.46 -8.66
N THR A 136 -1.49 -14.39 -7.36
CA THR A 136 -2.44 -15.32 -6.73
C THR A 136 -3.35 -14.63 -5.72
N ILE A 137 -4.56 -15.18 -5.57
CA ILE A 137 -5.50 -14.81 -4.51
C ILE A 137 -5.94 -16.07 -3.77
N GLU A 138 -5.89 -16.03 -2.45
CA GLU A 138 -6.60 -16.96 -1.57
C GLU A 138 -7.80 -16.26 -0.94
N TRP A 139 -8.97 -16.81 -1.12
CA TRP A 139 -10.21 -16.39 -0.46
C TRP A 139 -10.55 -17.39 0.65
N LEU A 140 -10.83 -16.89 1.84
CA LEU A 140 -11.22 -17.69 3.00
C LEU A 140 -12.43 -17.06 3.67
N TRP A 141 -13.54 -17.81 3.71
CA TRP A 141 -14.72 -17.46 4.48
C TRP A 141 -14.72 -18.21 5.81
N LEU A 142 -14.74 -17.44 6.90
CA LEU A 142 -14.71 -17.94 8.27
C LEU A 142 -16.14 -18.15 8.76
N ASN A 143 -16.62 -19.40 8.72
CA ASN A 143 -17.96 -19.77 9.16
C ASN A 143 -17.87 -20.83 10.26
N HIS A 144 -18.64 -20.65 11.36
CA HIS A 144 -18.66 -21.58 12.49
C HIS A 144 -19.17 -22.98 12.11
N ALA A 145 -20.01 -23.10 11.08
CA ALA A 145 -20.49 -24.38 10.55
C ALA A 145 -19.52 -25.03 9.54
N GLY A 146 -18.33 -24.48 9.39
CA GLY A 146 -17.29 -24.96 8.48
C GLY A 146 -16.82 -23.87 7.51
N HIS A 147 -15.52 -23.62 7.49
CA HIS A 147 -14.90 -22.65 6.61
C HIS A 147 -14.97 -23.07 5.14
N ARG A 148 -14.77 -22.12 4.24
CA ARG A 148 -14.61 -22.38 2.81
C ARG A 148 -13.39 -21.61 2.32
N ARG A 149 -12.54 -22.26 1.55
CA ARG A 149 -11.31 -21.67 1.02
C ARG A 149 -11.16 -21.95 -0.47
N ALA A 150 -10.83 -20.93 -1.24
CA ALA A 150 -10.55 -21.03 -2.67
C ALA A 150 -9.21 -20.41 -3.00
N PHE A 151 -8.56 -20.93 -4.01
CA PHE A 151 -7.29 -20.43 -4.53
C PHE A 151 -7.45 -20.09 -6.01
N PHE A 152 -6.96 -18.94 -6.40
CA PHE A 152 -6.92 -18.44 -7.76
C PHE A 152 -5.47 -18.16 -8.14
N ASP A 153 -4.99 -18.84 -9.16
CA ASP A 153 -3.66 -18.67 -9.73
C ASP A 153 -3.78 -18.00 -11.10
N TYR A 154 -3.44 -16.73 -11.15
CA TYR A 154 -3.53 -15.96 -12.39
C TYR A 154 -2.33 -16.16 -13.30
N VAL A 155 -1.22 -16.66 -12.78
CA VAL A 155 -0.03 -17.00 -13.57
C VAL A 155 -0.30 -18.24 -14.42
N ASN A 156 -0.90 -19.28 -13.80
CA ASN A 156 -1.21 -20.54 -14.46
C ASN A 156 -2.67 -20.61 -14.96
N ASN A 157 -3.43 -19.52 -14.82
CA ASN A 157 -4.84 -19.43 -15.19
C ASN A 157 -5.68 -20.59 -14.62
N SER A 158 -5.51 -20.87 -13.33
CA SER A 158 -6.18 -21.98 -12.64
C SER A 158 -6.87 -21.53 -11.35
N TYR A 159 -7.86 -22.27 -10.93
CA TYR A 159 -8.54 -22.08 -9.66
C TYR A 159 -8.96 -23.42 -9.04
N SER A 160 -9.01 -23.49 -7.72
CA SER A 160 -9.40 -24.69 -7.00
C SER A 160 -9.98 -24.38 -5.62
N TRP A 161 -10.81 -25.29 -5.13
CA TRP A 161 -11.14 -25.30 -3.72
C TRP A 161 -9.98 -25.89 -2.91
N MET A 162 -9.81 -25.41 -1.71
CA MET A 162 -8.79 -25.87 -0.77
C MET A 162 -9.46 -26.28 0.56
N ILE A 163 -8.82 -27.19 1.27
CA ILE A 163 -9.16 -27.43 2.67
C ILE A 163 -8.77 -26.21 3.49
N PRO A 164 -9.63 -25.63 4.30
CA PRO A 164 -9.38 -24.44 5.12
C PRO A 164 -8.26 -24.60 6.14
#